data_4cd14fae2686d5f3d78698669cc3630b
#
_entry.id   4cd14fae2686d5f3d78698669cc3630b
#
_cell.length_a   1.000
_cell.length_b   1.000
_cell.length_c   1.000
_cell.angle_alpha   90.00
_cell.angle_beta   90.00
_cell.angle_gamma   90.00
#
_symmetry.space_group_name_H-M   'P 1'
#
loop_
_entity.id
_entity.type
_entity.pdbx_description
1 polymer ?
#
loop_
_entity_poly.entity_id
_entity_poly.type
_entity_poly.pdbx_seq_one_letter_code
_entity_poly.pdbx_strand_id
1 'polypeptide(L)'
;VNKLFPKKHQLYPEDYDMVYEKQYRPSQTRIIDAAAVQTDHDIFKSFQKKECYGMPKPPRNITTLPSTTKVEYSRYMYALANYVKEAEHIEWYAFSRTPRQVAERITDILANAEWAVPSDFSKFDGTISDIVRELERMILRRAFHPSCVAEVLDLHSNQFNKTGLTRFYVKYLSGTSRASGSPETSIFNTIVNAFIAYATWRLSKVDGEYVEPDVAWSKLGVYGGDDGLTPDIDSDMYEKTAKMFGLQLTTETIMRGDLGIVFLSRFYTSDVWFGDPNSCCDLRRQLGKFHTTVKLQGVVPVEKLLEKSRAFYLTDRNSPILGQLVSKAIELNGGAPAMSKHHNLVRFGSDIPVENQFPNEYREDYHAVLDKQLPNIDYELFDTWLASCNNLYSLLSPPLIVEPEVAVTKHETVVDGDVARPIVTSTKLETVAENETNNPTNRPSRVHDARAFVAGRVAIASAHHVRGGVHGGRGTVGDGNVTIPTERQPDQRLGLRRRHRRGRGRGGNGNS
;
A
#
# COMPACT_ATOMS: atom_id res chain seq x y z
N VAL A 1 -6.51 25.41 -5.92
CA VAL A 1 -7.12 25.43 -4.58
C VAL A 1 -8.59 25.85 -4.65
N ASN A 2 -8.97 26.91 -5.41
CA ASN A 2 -10.36 27.36 -5.52
C ASN A 2 -11.30 26.31 -6.11
N LYS A 3 -10.83 25.52 -7.05
CA LYS A 3 -11.59 24.40 -7.61
C LYS A 3 -11.79 23.26 -6.61
N LEU A 4 -10.78 22.99 -5.80
CA LEU A 4 -10.85 21.97 -4.75
C LEU A 4 -11.80 22.37 -3.62
N PHE A 5 -11.74 23.66 -3.21
CA PHE A 5 -12.61 24.24 -2.19
C PHE A 5 -13.33 25.47 -2.72
N PRO A 6 -14.48 25.32 -3.41
CA PRO A 6 -15.23 26.48 -3.91
C PRO A 6 -15.66 27.44 -2.77
N LYS A 7 -16.12 26.88 -1.68
CA LYS A 7 -16.43 27.63 -0.45
C LYS A 7 -15.24 27.57 0.50
N LYS A 8 -14.96 28.69 1.18
CA LYS A 8 -13.85 28.82 2.15
C LYS A 8 -14.29 28.43 3.56
N HIS A 9 -13.33 28.01 4.38
CA HIS A 9 -13.42 27.95 5.83
C HIS A 9 -14.57 27.06 6.37
N GLN A 10 -14.83 25.94 5.70
CA GLN A 10 -15.95 25.07 6.06
C GLN A 10 -15.56 23.97 7.04
N LEU A 11 -14.27 23.63 7.15
CA LEU A 11 -13.84 22.47 7.92
C LEU A 11 -13.42 22.83 9.33
N TYR A 12 -13.75 21.93 10.22
CA TYR A 12 -13.27 21.86 11.60
C TYR A 12 -12.59 20.51 11.81
N PRO A 13 -11.69 20.37 12.80
CA PRO A 13 -11.12 19.06 13.12
C PRO A 13 -12.21 18.10 13.60
N GLU A 14 -12.08 16.82 13.20
CA GLU A 14 -12.94 15.75 13.68
C GLU A 14 -12.74 15.50 15.18
N ASP A 15 -13.70 14.85 15.81
CA ASP A 15 -13.59 14.43 17.19
C ASP A 15 -12.59 13.27 17.36
N TYR A 16 -12.07 13.10 18.57
CA TYR A 16 -11.18 12.00 18.90
C TYR A 16 -11.81 10.62 18.67
N ASP A 17 -13.12 10.50 18.92
CA ASP A 17 -13.86 9.24 18.70
C ASP A 17 -13.75 8.79 17.23
N MET A 18 -13.82 9.72 16.27
CA MET A 18 -13.61 9.44 14.85
C MET A 18 -12.21 8.88 14.59
N VAL A 19 -11.17 9.39 15.27
CA VAL A 19 -9.80 8.89 15.13
C VAL A 19 -9.70 7.46 15.65
N TYR A 20 -10.33 7.15 16.79
CA TYR A 20 -10.39 5.81 17.37
C TYR A 20 -11.12 4.82 16.44
N GLU A 21 -12.27 5.20 15.92
CA GLU A 21 -13.06 4.38 15.01
C GLU A 21 -12.30 4.03 13.73
N LYS A 22 -11.60 5.00 13.13
CA LYS A 22 -10.84 4.79 11.89
C LYS A 22 -9.52 4.07 12.10
N GLN A 23 -8.89 4.18 13.26
CA GLN A 23 -7.61 3.56 13.60
C GLN A 23 -7.76 2.34 14.53
N TYR A 24 -8.67 1.45 14.21
CA TYR A 24 -9.05 0.27 15.01
C TYR A 24 -8.03 -0.88 15.01
N ARG A 25 -7.02 -0.86 14.14
CA ARG A 25 -6.02 -1.94 14.09
C ARG A 25 -5.19 -1.92 15.38
N PRO A 26 -4.85 -3.10 15.97
CA PRO A 26 -4.14 -3.16 17.24
C PRO A 26 -2.84 -2.35 17.30
N SER A 27 -2.14 -2.23 16.14
CA SER A 27 -0.93 -1.41 16.05
C SER A 27 -1.22 0.09 16.05
N GLN A 28 -2.37 0.52 15.52
CA GLN A 28 -2.80 1.90 15.49
C GLN A 28 -3.41 2.31 16.84
N THR A 29 -4.24 1.46 17.43
CA THR A 29 -4.81 1.69 18.77
C THR A 29 -3.72 1.91 19.81
N ARG A 30 -2.64 1.11 19.79
CA ARG A 30 -1.47 1.32 20.67
C ARG A 30 -0.81 2.70 20.52
N ILE A 31 -0.82 3.28 19.31
CA ILE A 31 -0.29 4.64 19.08
C ILE A 31 -1.19 5.67 19.75
N ILE A 32 -2.51 5.50 19.64
CA ILE A 32 -3.49 6.38 20.26
C ILE A 32 -3.40 6.28 21.77
N ASP A 33 -3.35 5.06 22.33
CA ASP A 33 -3.20 4.84 23.77
C ASP A 33 -1.90 5.45 24.30
N ALA A 34 -0.80 5.34 23.53
CA ALA A 34 0.47 5.96 23.88
C ALA A 34 0.39 7.50 23.87
N ALA A 35 -0.38 8.11 23.00
CA ALA A 35 -0.57 9.55 22.93
C ALA A 35 -1.22 10.12 24.22
N ALA A 36 -2.05 9.34 24.89
CA ALA A 36 -2.71 9.76 26.13
C ALA A 36 -1.75 9.86 27.35
N VAL A 37 -0.58 9.20 27.30
CA VAL A 37 0.32 9.06 28.45
C VAL A 37 1.77 9.51 28.20
N GLN A 38 2.14 9.81 26.96
CA GLN A 38 3.48 10.20 26.58
C GLN A 38 3.56 11.67 26.23
N THR A 39 4.61 12.35 26.72
CA THR A 39 5.00 13.65 26.20
C THR A 39 5.71 13.49 24.86
N ASP A 40 5.39 14.33 23.91
CA ASP A 40 6.06 14.36 22.61
C ASP A 40 7.55 14.70 22.75
N HIS A 41 8.31 14.13 21.87
CA HIS A 41 9.74 14.41 21.68
C HIS A 41 9.96 14.74 20.21
N ASP A 42 10.87 15.64 19.92
CA ASP A 42 11.16 16.14 18.57
C ASP A 42 11.84 15.14 17.63
N ILE A 43 11.94 13.87 18.01
CA ILE A 43 12.63 12.85 17.23
C ILE A 43 11.62 11.96 16.52
N PHE A 44 11.72 11.92 15.21
CA PHE A 44 10.94 11.00 14.37
C PHE A 44 11.57 9.61 14.39
N LYS A 45 10.75 8.59 14.55
CA LYS A 45 11.20 7.21 14.48
C LYS A 45 11.08 6.68 13.07
N SER A 46 12.16 6.06 12.57
CA SER A 46 12.16 5.41 11.26
C SER A 46 12.42 3.92 11.38
N PHE A 47 11.67 3.13 10.64
CA PHE A 47 11.80 1.69 10.56
C PHE A 47 11.62 1.19 9.12
N GLN A 48 12.20 0.03 8.85
CA GLN A 48 12.05 -0.61 7.55
C GLN A 48 10.69 -1.28 7.42
N LYS A 49 10.01 -1.03 6.31
CA LYS A 49 8.74 -1.68 5.99
C LYS A 49 8.97 -3.16 5.74
N LYS A 50 8.24 -4.00 6.45
CA LYS A 50 8.28 -5.46 6.26
C LYS A 50 7.36 -5.83 5.10
N GLU A 51 7.95 -6.01 3.94
CA GLU A 51 7.23 -6.45 2.73
C GLU A 51 8.13 -7.33 1.87
N CYS A 52 7.51 -8.17 1.04
CA CYS A 52 8.23 -8.98 0.08
C CYS A 52 8.44 -8.18 -1.20
N TYR A 53 9.63 -8.35 -1.80
CA TYR A 53 10.00 -7.78 -3.09
C TYR A 53 10.25 -8.91 -4.07
N GLY A 54 9.88 -8.73 -5.33
CA GLY A 54 10.15 -9.69 -6.40
C GLY A 54 11.64 -9.80 -6.77
N MET A 55 12.40 -8.72 -6.48
CA MET A 55 13.84 -8.64 -6.69
C MET A 55 14.52 -7.97 -5.49
N PRO A 56 15.82 -8.21 -5.25
CA PRO A 56 16.59 -7.50 -4.25
C PRO A 56 16.60 -6.00 -4.54
N LYS A 57 16.09 -5.21 -3.58
CA LYS A 57 16.11 -3.74 -3.62
C LYS A 57 16.20 -3.17 -2.21
N PRO A 58 16.67 -1.93 -2.05
CA PRO A 58 16.69 -1.28 -0.77
C PRO A 58 15.30 -1.27 -0.11
N PRO A 59 15.18 -1.66 1.17
CA PRO A 59 13.91 -1.68 1.86
C PRO A 59 13.34 -0.26 2.02
N ARG A 60 12.02 -0.13 1.89
CA ARG A 60 11.34 1.14 2.10
C ARG A 60 11.38 1.53 3.59
N ASN A 61 11.76 2.76 3.86
CA ASN A 61 11.72 3.31 5.21
C ASN A 61 10.38 3.98 5.48
N ILE A 62 9.83 3.72 6.66
CA ILE A 62 8.64 4.40 7.17
C ILE A 62 9.08 5.32 8.29
N THR A 63 8.88 6.62 8.12
CA THR A 63 9.12 7.64 9.14
C THR A 63 7.79 8.01 9.79
N THR A 64 7.73 7.95 11.12
CA THR A 64 6.51 8.26 11.89
C THR A 64 6.71 9.46 12.79
N LEU A 65 5.65 10.25 12.90
CA LEU A 65 5.54 11.34 13.86
C LEU A 65 5.40 10.80 15.29
N PRO A 66 5.70 11.64 16.32
CA PRO A 66 5.31 11.38 17.68
C PRO A 66 3.80 11.10 17.82
N SER A 67 3.43 10.32 18.83
CA SER A 67 2.05 9.81 18.93
C SER A 67 1.03 10.92 19.13
N THR A 68 1.32 11.91 19.99
CA THR A 68 0.41 13.04 20.25
C THR A 68 0.20 13.89 19.02
N THR A 69 1.29 14.35 18.38
CA THR A 69 1.23 15.10 17.10
C THR A 69 0.46 14.32 16.04
N LYS A 70 0.66 13.00 15.97
CA LYS A 70 -0.03 12.16 15.01
C LYS A 70 -1.54 12.10 15.24
N VAL A 71 -1.98 11.96 16.47
CA VAL A 71 -3.41 11.90 16.84
C VAL A 71 -4.07 13.23 16.55
N GLU A 72 -3.49 14.34 17.02
CA GLU A 72 -4.03 15.69 16.78
C GLU A 72 -4.11 15.99 15.27
N TYR A 73 -3.04 15.71 14.53
CA TYR A 73 -3.04 15.96 13.10
C TYR A 73 -4.02 15.05 12.34
N SER A 74 -4.28 13.84 12.84
CA SER A 74 -5.27 12.92 12.24
C SER A 74 -6.69 13.51 12.25
N ARG A 75 -7.07 14.27 13.25
CA ARG A 75 -8.38 14.93 13.33
C ARG A 75 -8.62 15.87 12.15
N TYR A 76 -7.64 16.68 11.83
CA TYR A 76 -7.67 17.59 10.69
C TYR A 76 -7.63 16.85 9.36
N MET A 77 -6.77 15.85 9.23
CA MET A 77 -6.63 15.11 7.99
C MET A 77 -7.85 14.23 7.69
N TYR A 78 -8.56 13.73 8.68
CA TYR A 78 -9.85 13.05 8.47
C TYR A 78 -10.94 14.02 8.00
N ALA A 79 -11.04 15.22 8.58
CA ALA A 79 -11.96 16.23 8.11
C ALA A 79 -11.70 16.60 6.63
N LEU A 80 -10.44 16.85 6.29
CA LEU A 80 -10.03 17.13 4.92
C LEU A 80 -10.36 15.96 3.97
N ALA A 81 -10.04 14.74 4.37
CA ALA A 81 -10.28 13.55 3.57
C ALA A 81 -11.78 13.26 3.40
N ASN A 82 -12.60 13.45 4.43
CA ASN A 82 -14.05 13.29 4.36
C ASN A 82 -14.64 14.27 3.35
N TYR A 83 -14.24 15.55 3.41
CA TYR A 83 -14.69 16.55 2.43
C TYR A 83 -14.34 16.15 1.00
N VAL A 84 -13.07 15.79 0.74
CA VAL A 84 -12.62 15.41 -0.61
C VAL A 84 -13.35 14.17 -1.12
N LYS A 85 -13.70 13.25 -0.25
CA LYS A 85 -14.45 12.04 -0.56
C LYS A 85 -15.90 12.29 -0.96
N GLU A 86 -16.54 13.23 -0.28
CA GLU A 86 -17.97 13.52 -0.42
C GLU A 86 -18.26 14.57 -1.50
N ALA A 87 -17.25 15.33 -1.91
CA ALA A 87 -17.40 16.38 -2.89
C ALA A 87 -17.61 15.81 -4.31
N GLU A 88 -18.81 15.95 -4.85
CA GLU A 88 -19.20 15.43 -6.17
C GLU A 88 -18.29 15.93 -7.31
N HIS A 89 -17.79 17.18 -7.21
CA HIS A 89 -16.90 17.77 -8.23
C HIS A 89 -15.45 17.23 -8.17
N ILE A 90 -15.13 16.32 -7.26
CA ILE A 90 -13.81 15.68 -7.11
C ILE A 90 -13.91 14.22 -7.54
N GLU A 91 -14.13 13.98 -8.82
CA GLU A 91 -14.27 12.64 -9.37
C GLU A 91 -12.95 11.87 -9.46
N TRP A 92 -11.85 12.58 -9.50
CA TRP A 92 -10.51 12.02 -9.69
C TRP A 92 -9.90 11.36 -8.44
N TYR A 93 -10.52 11.48 -7.26
CA TYR A 93 -9.98 10.94 -6.00
C TYR A 93 -10.39 9.48 -5.80
N ALA A 94 -9.43 8.54 -5.89
CA ALA A 94 -9.69 7.11 -5.88
C ALA A 94 -10.01 6.52 -4.49
N PHE A 95 -9.42 7.05 -3.41
CA PHE A 95 -9.50 6.41 -2.08
C PHE A 95 -10.85 6.51 -1.36
N SER A 96 -11.82 7.16 -1.92
CA SER A 96 -13.20 7.16 -1.41
C SER A 96 -14.09 6.16 -2.11
N ARG A 97 -13.62 5.61 -3.21
CA ARG A 97 -14.43 4.80 -4.11
C ARG A 97 -14.21 3.32 -3.86
N THR A 98 -15.23 2.52 -4.10
CA THR A 98 -15.09 1.07 -4.16
C THR A 98 -14.22 0.68 -5.36
N PRO A 99 -13.59 -0.51 -5.35
CA PRO A 99 -12.84 -0.98 -6.52
C PRO A 99 -13.64 -0.97 -7.82
N ARG A 100 -14.95 -1.27 -7.75
CA ARG A 100 -15.88 -1.18 -8.90
C ARG A 100 -16.02 0.26 -9.40
N GLN A 101 -16.27 1.21 -8.51
CA GLN A 101 -16.37 2.63 -8.88
C GLN A 101 -15.07 3.19 -9.45
N VAL A 102 -13.90 2.69 -8.98
CA VAL A 102 -12.61 3.05 -9.58
C VAL A 102 -12.51 2.48 -10.99
N ALA A 103 -12.89 1.22 -11.19
CA ALA A 103 -12.87 0.58 -12.51
C ALA A 103 -13.82 1.27 -13.49
N GLU A 104 -15.05 1.60 -13.06
CA GLU A 104 -16.02 2.37 -13.85
C GLU A 104 -15.47 3.77 -14.21
N ARG A 105 -14.82 4.47 -13.25
CA ARG A 105 -14.16 5.75 -13.55
C ARG A 105 -13.05 5.60 -14.59
N ILE A 106 -12.29 4.51 -14.55
CA ILE A 106 -11.25 4.25 -15.55
C ILE A 106 -11.87 4.04 -16.92
N THR A 107 -12.94 3.25 -17.05
CA THR A 107 -13.63 3.08 -18.32
C THR A 107 -14.18 4.40 -18.85
N ASP A 108 -14.73 5.26 -17.98
CA ASP A 108 -15.29 6.56 -18.36
C ASP A 108 -14.21 7.49 -18.94
N ILE A 109 -13.05 7.62 -18.28
CA ILE A 109 -11.97 8.50 -18.75
C ILE A 109 -11.29 7.97 -20.02
N LEU A 110 -11.35 6.66 -20.28
CA LEU A 110 -10.76 6.03 -21.45
C LEU A 110 -11.73 5.93 -22.64
N ALA A 111 -13.03 6.11 -22.42
CA ALA A 111 -14.05 5.91 -23.44
C ALA A 111 -13.77 6.65 -24.76
N ASN A 112 -13.27 7.89 -24.66
CA ASN A 112 -12.99 8.75 -25.80
C ASN A 112 -11.51 9.15 -25.92
N ALA A 113 -10.62 8.57 -25.09
CA ALA A 113 -9.21 8.89 -25.11
C ALA A 113 -8.47 8.18 -26.25
N GLU A 114 -7.48 8.83 -26.81
CA GLU A 114 -6.58 8.24 -27.81
C GLU A 114 -5.41 7.49 -27.17
N TRP A 115 -4.96 7.98 -26.02
CA TRP A 115 -3.94 7.32 -25.18
C TRP A 115 -4.20 7.58 -23.72
N ALA A 116 -3.48 6.87 -22.87
CA ALA A 116 -3.48 7.07 -21.43
C ALA A 116 -2.05 7.05 -20.88
N VAL A 117 -1.83 7.82 -19.84
CA VAL A 117 -0.53 7.96 -19.20
C VAL A 117 -0.64 7.58 -17.73
N PRO A 118 -0.23 6.36 -17.35
CA PRO A 118 0.06 6.03 -15.96
C PRO A 118 1.21 6.91 -15.44
N SER A 119 1.10 7.37 -14.21
CA SER A 119 2.13 8.18 -13.56
C SER A 119 2.73 7.44 -12.37
N ASP A 120 4.07 7.36 -12.31
CA ASP A 120 4.82 6.81 -11.17
C ASP A 120 5.84 7.84 -10.68
N PHE A 121 5.69 8.26 -9.41
CA PHE A 121 6.58 9.22 -8.79
C PHE A 121 7.72 8.51 -8.04
N SER A 122 8.95 8.74 -8.47
CA SER A 122 10.12 8.23 -7.79
C SER A 122 10.32 8.89 -6.42
N LYS A 123 10.28 8.08 -5.34
CA LYS A 123 10.51 8.54 -3.96
C LYS A 123 9.61 9.72 -3.58
N PHE A 124 8.34 9.67 -3.95
CA PHE A 124 7.40 10.80 -3.85
C PHE A 124 7.46 11.53 -2.51
N ASP A 125 7.32 10.82 -1.38
CA ASP A 125 7.43 11.42 -0.05
C ASP A 125 8.77 12.14 0.19
N GLY A 126 9.85 11.63 -0.37
CA GLY A 126 11.21 12.17 -0.20
C GLY A 126 11.51 13.37 -1.06
N THR A 127 10.75 13.61 -2.13
CA THR A 127 10.98 14.71 -3.09
C THR A 127 10.01 15.88 -2.91
N ILE A 128 9.15 15.86 -1.89
CA ILE A 128 8.23 16.96 -1.59
C ILE A 128 9.03 18.24 -1.33
N SER A 129 8.84 19.24 -2.20
CA SER A 129 9.55 20.52 -2.20
C SER A 129 8.82 21.59 -1.38
N ASP A 130 9.51 22.71 -1.11
CA ASP A 130 8.91 23.88 -0.45
C ASP A 130 7.69 24.44 -1.19
N ILE A 131 7.72 24.39 -2.53
CA ILE A 131 6.60 24.84 -3.38
C ILE A 131 5.37 23.94 -3.16
N VAL A 132 5.59 22.63 -3.11
CA VAL A 132 4.51 21.67 -2.82
C VAL A 132 3.97 21.87 -1.41
N ARG A 133 4.85 22.11 -0.43
CA ARG A 133 4.43 22.43 0.95
C ARG A 133 3.65 23.74 1.05
N GLU A 134 3.97 24.74 0.21
CA GLU A 134 3.15 25.97 0.16
C GLU A 134 1.76 25.71 -0.44
N LEU A 135 1.66 24.89 -1.48
CA LEU A 135 0.35 24.44 -1.99
C LEU A 135 -0.50 23.81 -0.88
N GLU A 136 0.09 22.93 -0.08
CA GLU A 136 -0.60 22.30 1.05
C GLU A 136 -1.07 23.32 2.10
N ARG A 137 -0.22 24.29 2.46
CA ARG A 137 -0.58 25.40 3.36
C ARG A 137 -1.71 26.26 2.78
N MET A 138 -1.69 26.52 1.47
CA MET A 138 -2.80 27.24 0.81
C MET A 138 -4.11 26.46 0.87
N ILE A 139 -4.06 25.13 0.74
CA ILE A 139 -5.22 24.25 0.89
C ILE A 139 -5.77 24.33 2.32
N LEU A 140 -4.91 24.16 3.32
CA LEU A 140 -5.29 24.18 4.72
C LEU A 140 -5.91 25.53 5.12
N ARG A 141 -5.29 26.64 4.72
CA ARG A 141 -5.83 27.99 4.97
C ARG A 141 -7.20 28.21 4.34
N ARG A 142 -7.46 27.62 3.17
CA ARG A 142 -8.76 27.78 2.50
C ARG A 142 -9.83 26.85 3.04
N ALA A 143 -9.43 25.62 3.41
CA ALA A 143 -10.37 24.58 3.84
C ALA A 143 -10.88 24.83 5.27
N PHE A 144 -9.98 25.12 6.19
CA PHE A 144 -10.30 25.17 7.62
C PHE A 144 -10.79 26.55 8.08
N HIS A 145 -11.66 26.51 9.08
CA HIS A 145 -12.20 27.71 9.72
C HIS A 145 -11.06 28.53 10.39
N PRO A 146 -11.11 29.88 10.38
CA PRO A 146 -10.08 30.73 10.97
C PRO A 146 -9.71 30.41 12.42
N SER A 147 -10.68 29.92 13.23
CA SER A 147 -10.43 29.56 14.62
C SER A 147 -9.47 28.38 14.84
N CYS A 148 -9.26 27.54 13.81
CA CYS A 148 -8.40 26.36 13.90
C CYS A 148 -7.28 26.33 12.85
N VAL A 149 -7.21 27.32 11.97
CA VAL A 149 -6.17 27.39 10.91
C VAL A 149 -4.76 27.46 11.51
N ALA A 150 -4.54 28.23 12.55
CA ALA A 150 -3.23 28.37 13.17
C ALA A 150 -2.71 27.02 13.68
N GLU A 151 -3.57 26.26 14.35
CA GLU A 151 -3.22 24.94 14.90
C GLU A 151 -2.89 23.92 13.79
N VAL A 152 -3.72 23.81 12.73
CA VAL A 152 -3.44 22.88 11.65
C VAL A 152 -2.18 23.24 10.88
N LEU A 153 -1.86 24.51 10.72
CA LEU A 153 -0.61 24.95 10.07
C LEU A 153 0.61 24.66 10.94
N ASP A 154 0.50 24.78 12.26
CA ASP A 154 1.53 24.36 13.20
C ASP A 154 1.79 22.85 13.13
N LEU A 155 0.71 22.04 13.22
CA LEU A 155 0.78 20.59 13.09
C LEU A 155 1.40 20.16 11.74
N HIS A 156 1.05 20.85 10.66
CA HIS A 156 1.64 20.62 9.33
C HIS A 156 3.14 20.95 9.31
N SER A 157 3.56 22.08 9.89
CA SER A 157 4.95 22.52 9.91
C SER A 157 5.83 21.74 10.87
N ASN A 158 5.23 21.10 11.88
CA ASN A 158 5.92 20.25 12.85
C ASN A 158 6.62 19.02 12.25
N GLN A 159 6.49 18.78 10.94
CA GLN A 159 7.19 17.72 10.23
C GLN A 159 8.51 18.19 9.60
N PHE A 160 8.72 19.50 9.48
CA PHE A 160 9.85 20.06 8.73
C PHE A 160 11.10 20.15 9.58
N ASN A 161 12.26 19.86 8.95
CA ASN A 161 13.57 19.93 9.58
C ASN A 161 13.70 19.15 10.90
N LYS A 162 12.95 18.05 11.02
CA LYS A 162 13.03 17.20 12.20
C LYS A 162 14.11 16.13 12.07
N THR A 163 14.71 15.80 13.22
CA THR A 163 15.66 14.70 13.29
C THR A 163 14.95 13.35 13.25
N GLY A 164 15.25 12.57 12.21
CA GLY A 164 14.84 11.18 12.14
C GLY A 164 15.88 10.25 12.76
N LEU A 165 15.44 9.22 13.47
CA LEU A 165 16.28 8.21 14.08
C LEU A 165 15.85 6.82 13.64
N THR A 166 16.78 6.07 13.03
CA THR A 166 16.55 4.68 12.68
C THR A 166 16.77 3.75 13.87
N ARG A 167 16.29 2.52 13.76
CA ARG A 167 16.56 1.44 14.72
C ARG A 167 18.07 1.21 14.97
N PHE A 168 18.92 1.55 14.02
CA PHE A 168 20.38 1.38 14.09
C PHE A 168 21.09 2.68 14.49
N TYR A 169 20.37 3.63 15.12
CA TYR A 169 20.87 4.92 15.58
C TYR A 169 21.41 5.83 14.48
N VAL A 170 21.13 5.55 13.21
CA VAL A 170 21.42 6.47 12.12
C VAL A 170 20.48 7.65 12.23
N LYS A 171 21.05 8.86 12.34
CA LYS A 171 20.33 10.13 12.36
C LYS A 171 20.31 10.75 10.96
N TYR A 172 19.19 11.38 10.63
CA TYR A 172 19.05 12.16 9.39
C TYR A 172 18.12 13.35 9.64
N LEU A 173 18.17 14.34 8.78
CA LEU A 173 17.29 15.50 8.82
C LEU A 173 16.16 15.30 7.77
N SER A 174 14.90 15.54 8.19
CA SER A 174 13.76 15.36 7.29
C SER A 174 13.67 16.38 6.16
N GLY A 175 14.26 17.58 6.35
CA GLY A 175 14.03 18.69 5.43
C GLY A 175 12.54 18.99 5.30
N THR A 176 12.08 19.17 4.06
CA THR A 176 10.66 19.34 3.71
C THR A 176 9.98 18.03 3.30
N SER A 177 10.72 16.91 3.30
CA SER A 177 10.18 15.59 2.94
C SER A 177 8.96 15.21 3.79
N ARG A 178 8.03 14.49 3.18
CA ARG A 178 6.88 13.92 3.90
C ARG A 178 7.29 12.73 4.73
N ALA A 179 6.91 12.71 5.98
CA ALA A 179 7.00 11.49 6.78
C ALA A 179 5.97 10.48 6.26
N SER A 180 6.41 9.36 5.67
CA SER A 180 5.53 8.36 5.06
C SER A 180 4.47 7.74 5.99
N GLY A 181 4.66 7.86 7.32
CA GLY A 181 3.68 7.48 8.35
C GLY A 181 2.86 8.65 8.90
N SER A 182 2.89 9.84 8.26
CA SER A 182 2.05 10.97 8.60
C SER A 182 0.60 10.74 8.20
N PRO A 183 -0.38 11.27 8.97
CA PRO A 183 -1.80 11.23 8.61
C PRO A 183 -2.13 11.88 7.25
N GLU A 184 -1.31 12.83 6.80
CA GLU A 184 -1.51 13.57 5.56
C GLU A 184 -1.09 12.81 4.29
N THR A 185 -0.28 11.74 4.43
CA THR A 185 0.41 11.12 3.29
C THR A 185 -0.54 10.72 2.17
N SER A 186 -1.62 10.03 2.48
CA SER A 186 -2.59 9.58 1.48
C SER A 186 -3.28 10.76 0.79
N ILE A 187 -3.83 11.70 1.58
CA ILE A 187 -4.64 12.78 1.05
C ILE A 187 -3.81 13.79 0.23
N PHE A 188 -2.68 14.25 0.77
CA PHE A 188 -1.87 15.23 0.06
C PHE A 188 -1.10 14.63 -1.11
N ASN A 189 -0.60 13.38 -1.04
CA ASN A 189 0.00 12.76 -2.21
C ASN A 189 -0.99 12.68 -3.37
N THR A 190 -2.24 12.28 -3.11
CA THR A 190 -3.28 12.25 -4.14
C THR A 190 -3.59 13.63 -4.70
N ILE A 191 -3.73 14.66 -3.85
CA ILE A 191 -4.00 16.03 -4.30
C ILE A 191 -2.82 16.59 -5.09
N VAL A 192 -1.58 16.34 -4.66
CA VAL A 192 -0.37 16.79 -5.38
C VAL A 192 -0.26 16.10 -6.73
N ASN A 193 -0.51 14.80 -6.81
CA ASN A 193 -0.53 14.05 -8.07
C ASN A 193 -1.54 14.66 -9.05
N ALA A 194 -2.79 14.84 -8.63
CA ALA A 194 -3.83 15.51 -9.44
C ALA A 194 -3.45 16.96 -9.80
N PHE A 195 -2.77 17.67 -8.88
CA PHE A 195 -2.31 19.04 -9.14
C PHE A 195 -1.25 19.10 -10.23
N ILE A 196 -0.30 18.18 -10.28
CA ILE A 196 0.72 18.14 -11.34
C ILE A 196 0.06 17.88 -12.70
N ALA A 197 -0.90 16.96 -12.80
CA ALA A 197 -1.68 16.76 -14.02
C ALA A 197 -2.47 18.02 -14.41
N TYR A 198 -3.15 18.67 -13.46
CA TYR A 198 -3.84 19.93 -13.69
C TYR A 198 -2.90 21.03 -14.17
N ALA A 199 -1.72 21.19 -13.55
CA ALA A 199 -0.74 22.18 -13.92
C ALA A 199 -0.19 21.92 -15.35
N THR A 200 0.01 20.65 -15.71
CA THR A 200 0.40 20.25 -17.06
C THR A 200 -0.64 20.70 -18.09
N TRP A 201 -1.90 20.40 -17.85
CA TRP A 201 -2.98 20.88 -18.73
C TRP A 201 -3.03 22.41 -18.82
N ARG A 202 -2.82 23.12 -17.71
CA ARG A 202 -2.79 24.60 -17.69
C ARG A 202 -1.63 25.20 -18.45
N LEU A 203 -0.52 24.49 -18.55
CA LEU A 203 0.68 24.90 -19.31
C LEU A 203 0.62 24.43 -20.76
N SER A 204 -0.27 23.53 -21.11
CA SER A 204 -0.50 23.07 -22.47
C SER A 204 -1.25 24.13 -23.29
N LYS A 205 -1.02 24.12 -24.61
CA LYS A 205 -1.71 24.98 -25.57
C LYS A 205 -2.53 24.17 -26.54
N VAL A 206 -3.75 24.59 -26.78
CA VAL A 206 -4.64 24.07 -27.82
C VAL A 206 -4.95 25.26 -28.76
N ASP A 207 -4.73 25.10 -30.05
CA ASP A 207 -4.88 26.15 -31.03
C ASP A 207 -4.10 27.48 -30.72
N GLY A 208 -2.95 27.33 -30.04
CA GLY A 208 -2.11 28.45 -29.65
C GLY A 208 -2.45 29.11 -28.31
N GLU A 209 -3.61 28.80 -27.73
CA GLU A 209 -4.09 29.36 -26.48
C GLU A 209 -3.88 28.39 -25.31
N TYR A 210 -3.59 28.92 -24.11
CA TYR A 210 -3.49 28.08 -22.91
C TYR A 210 -4.84 27.48 -22.52
N VAL A 211 -4.80 26.20 -22.11
CA VAL A 211 -6.02 25.47 -21.68
C VAL A 211 -6.67 26.18 -20.47
N GLU A 212 -7.95 26.52 -20.58
CA GLU A 212 -8.71 27.19 -19.53
C GLU A 212 -8.84 26.36 -18.23
N PRO A 213 -8.95 27.01 -17.04
CA PRO A 213 -9.00 26.31 -15.74
C PRO A 213 -10.11 25.26 -15.62
N ASP A 214 -11.28 25.51 -16.21
CA ASP A 214 -12.40 24.56 -16.16
C ASP A 214 -12.14 23.36 -17.04
N VAL A 215 -11.59 23.60 -18.22
CA VAL A 215 -11.20 22.54 -19.17
C VAL A 215 -10.08 21.69 -18.59
N ALA A 216 -9.05 22.29 -18.00
CA ALA A 216 -7.96 21.56 -17.34
C ALA A 216 -8.48 20.69 -16.18
N TRP A 217 -9.48 21.18 -15.44
CA TRP A 217 -10.09 20.42 -14.34
C TRP A 217 -10.91 19.23 -14.85
N SER A 218 -11.70 19.39 -15.92
CA SER A 218 -12.49 18.32 -16.50
C SER A 218 -11.65 17.22 -17.17
N LYS A 219 -10.39 17.53 -17.54
CA LYS A 219 -9.43 16.58 -18.14
C LYS A 219 -8.65 15.77 -17.10
N LEU A 220 -8.93 15.94 -15.79
CA LEU A 220 -8.29 15.12 -14.75
C LEU A 220 -8.78 13.67 -14.82
N GLY A 221 -7.83 12.75 -14.69
CA GLY A 221 -8.06 11.32 -14.74
C GLY A 221 -8.54 10.72 -13.43
N VAL A 222 -7.74 9.83 -12.84
CA VAL A 222 -7.95 9.20 -11.53
C VAL A 222 -6.62 9.07 -10.79
N TYR A 223 -6.62 9.42 -9.50
CA TYR A 223 -5.39 9.47 -8.69
C TYR A 223 -5.60 8.84 -7.32
N GLY A 224 -4.57 8.12 -6.84
CA GLY A 224 -4.57 7.46 -5.53
C GLY A 224 -3.18 7.38 -4.92
N GLY A 225 -2.76 8.39 -4.15
CA GLY A 225 -1.39 8.51 -3.66
C GLY A 225 -0.42 8.91 -4.76
N ASP A 226 0.62 8.11 -4.93
CA ASP A 226 1.60 8.18 -6.02
C ASP A 226 1.09 7.59 -7.35
N ASP A 227 0.11 6.69 -7.32
CA ASP A 227 -0.50 6.14 -8.54
C ASP A 227 -1.44 7.17 -9.20
N GLY A 228 -1.34 7.32 -10.52
CA GLY A 228 -2.22 8.15 -11.33
C GLY A 228 -2.43 7.55 -12.72
N LEU A 229 -3.58 7.87 -13.34
CA LEU A 229 -3.89 7.55 -14.73
C LEU A 229 -4.58 8.77 -15.35
N THR A 230 -3.97 9.37 -16.35
CA THR A 230 -4.47 10.59 -17.00
C THR A 230 -4.65 10.34 -18.50
N PRO A 231 -5.85 10.53 -19.06
CA PRO A 231 -6.08 10.40 -20.50
C PRO A 231 -5.48 11.58 -21.26
N ASP A 232 -4.99 11.34 -22.46
CA ASP A 232 -4.57 12.32 -23.48
C ASP A 232 -3.59 13.39 -23.02
N ILE A 233 -2.91 13.21 -21.89
CA ILE A 233 -1.89 14.15 -21.41
C ILE A 233 -0.57 13.92 -22.16
N ASP A 234 0.13 15.00 -22.48
CA ASP A 234 1.46 14.93 -23.06
C ASP A 234 2.49 14.48 -22.00
N SER A 235 3.09 13.30 -22.20
CA SER A 235 4.03 12.67 -21.27
C SER A 235 5.25 13.54 -20.98
N ASP A 236 5.85 14.13 -22.03
CA ASP A 236 7.06 14.96 -21.90
C ASP A 236 6.76 16.23 -21.08
N MET A 237 5.63 16.87 -21.36
CA MET A 237 5.19 18.05 -20.62
C MET A 237 4.83 17.69 -19.18
N TYR A 238 4.25 16.50 -18.95
CA TYR A 238 3.89 16.03 -17.61
C TYR A 238 5.14 15.82 -16.74
N GLU A 239 6.18 15.17 -17.27
CA GLU A 239 7.46 15.01 -16.59
C GLU A 239 8.17 16.34 -16.35
N LYS A 240 8.19 17.22 -17.35
CA LYS A 240 8.73 18.59 -17.20
C LYS A 240 8.01 19.39 -16.13
N THR A 241 6.67 19.31 -16.10
CA THR A 241 5.86 19.99 -15.09
C THR A 241 6.17 19.46 -13.70
N ALA A 242 6.21 18.14 -13.52
CA ALA A 242 6.59 17.55 -12.23
C ALA A 242 7.96 18.05 -11.75
N LYS A 243 8.94 18.11 -12.65
CA LYS A 243 10.28 18.61 -12.35
C LYS A 243 10.30 20.09 -11.93
N MET A 244 9.41 20.94 -12.48
CA MET A 244 9.27 22.35 -12.05
C MET A 244 8.86 22.45 -10.58
N PHE A 245 8.14 21.47 -10.05
CA PHE A 245 7.74 21.38 -8.64
C PHE A 245 8.73 20.58 -7.77
N GLY A 246 9.88 20.18 -8.33
CA GLY A 246 10.91 19.41 -7.60
C GLY A 246 10.60 17.90 -7.48
N LEU A 247 9.61 17.42 -8.20
CA LEU A 247 9.20 16.03 -8.21
C LEU A 247 9.86 15.25 -9.37
N GLN A 248 10.02 13.94 -9.19
CA GLN A 248 10.54 13.05 -10.23
C GLN A 248 9.41 12.14 -10.69
N LEU A 249 8.88 12.39 -11.86
CA LEU A 249 7.82 11.64 -12.49
C LEU A 249 8.41 10.82 -13.64
N THR A 250 8.00 9.57 -13.75
CA THR A 250 8.21 8.70 -14.91
C THR A 250 6.86 8.34 -15.50
N THR A 251 6.74 8.44 -16.81
CA THR A 251 5.51 8.19 -17.53
C THR A 251 5.72 7.13 -18.62
N GLU A 252 4.64 6.45 -18.96
CA GLU A 252 4.54 5.55 -20.11
C GLU A 252 3.27 5.95 -20.88
N THR A 253 3.34 6.00 -22.19
CA THR A 253 2.16 6.27 -23.02
C THR A 253 1.60 4.96 -23.54
N ILE A 254 0.33 4.68 -23.26
CA ILE A 254 -0.38 3.48 -23.70
C ILE A 254 -1.44 3.92 -24.69
N MET A 255 -1.35 3.42 -25.93
CA MET A 255 -2.28 3.79 -27.00
C MET A 255 -3.63 3.10 -26.84
N ARG A 256 -4.66 3.70 -27.40
CA ARG A 256 -6.02 3.14 -27.38
C ARG A 256 -6.05 1.74 -27.96
N GLY A 257 -6.64 0.81 -27.21
CA GLY A 257 -6.74 -0.60 -27.58
C GLY A 257 -5.53 -1.45 -27.15
N ASP A 258 -4.44 -0.82 -26.71
CA ASP A 258 -3.29 -1.55 -26.20
C ASP A 258 -3.52 -2.09 -24.79
N LEU A 259 -2.92 -3.25 -24.54
CA LEU A 259 -2.85 -3.84 -23.19
C LEU A 259 -1.79 -3.13 -22.35
N GLY A 260 -2.14 -2.75 -21.13
CA GLY A 260 -1.14 -2.19 -20.20
C GLY A 260 -1.69 -1.17 -19.22
N ILE A 261 -3.00 -0.91 -19.24
CA ILE A 261 -3.61 -0.02 -18.24
C ILE A 261 -3.50 -0.65 -16.85
N VAL A 262 -2.79 0.06 -15.96
CA VAL A 262 -2.58 -0.34 -14.57
C VAL A 262 -2.95 0.80 -13.65
N PHE A 263 -3.73 0.51 -12.61
CA PHE A 263 -4.02 1.50 -11.56
C PHE A 263 -4.25 0.80 -10.21
N LEU A 264 -3.65 1.30 -9.15
CA LEU A 264 -3.72 0.75 -7.79
C LEU A 264 -3.49 -0.79 -7.75
N SER A 265 -2.46 -1.25 -8.49
CA SER A 265 -2.10 -2.68 -8.61
C SER A 265 -3.21 -3.57 -9.19
N ARG A 266 -4.11 -3.01 -9.99
CA ARG A 266 -5.06 -3.73 -10.84
C ARG A 266 -4.64 -3.56 -12.31
N PHE A 267 -4.64 -4.66 -13.05
CA PHE A 267 -4.36 -4.72 -14.48
C PHE A 267 -5.67 -4.91 -15.22
N TYR A 268 -5.97 -4.00 -16.13
CA TYR A 268 -7.14 -4.02 -16.98
C TYR A 268 -6.80 -4.66 -18.32
N THR A 269 -7.77 -5.33 -18.92
CA THR A 269 -7.66 -5.87 -20.28
C THR A 269 -7.70 -4.74 -21.32
N SER A 270 -7.41 -5.05 -22.58
CA SER A 270 -7.57 -4.09 -23.68
C SER A 270 -9.00 -3.58 -23.85
N ASP A 271 -9.99 -4.37 -23.40
CA ASP A 271 -11.41 -4.02 -23.45
C ASP A 271 -11.81 -2.86 -22.53
N VAL A 272 -10.95 -2.46 -21.59
CA VAL A 272 -11.18 -1.28 -20.73
C VAL A 272 -11.41 -0.01 -21.54
N TRP A 273 -10.79 0.11 -22.70
CA TRP A 273 -10.98 1.22 -23.65
C TRP A 273 -12.37 1.27 -24.26
N PHE A 274 -13.10 0.17 -24.16
CA PHE A 274 -14.43 -0.03 -24.75
C PHE A 274 -15.51 -0.26 -23.67
N GLY A 275 -15.20 0.06 -22.41
CA GLY A 275 -16.15 0.05 -21.31
C GLY A 275 -16.16 -1.19 -20.44
N ASP A 276 -15.20 -2.12 -20.58
CA ASP A 276 -15.11 -3.28 -19.70
C ASP A 276 -14.35 -2.91 -18.40
N PRO A 277 -14.99 -2.92 -17.22
CA PRO A 277 -14.34 -2.61 -15.94
C PRO A 277 -13.56 -3.78 -15.36
N ASN A 278 -13.52 -4.94 -16.02
CA ASN A 278 -12.90 -6.15 -15.48
C ASN A 278 -11.38 -6.02 -15.42
N SER A 279 -10.81 -6.53 -14.33
CA SER A 279 -9.39 -6.44 -14.06
C SER A 279 -8.91 -7.62 -13.22
N CYS A 280 -7.63 -7.92 -13.28
CA CYS A 280 -6.97 -8.83 -12.36
C CYS A 280 -5.94 -8.09 -11.48
N CYS A 281 -5.54 -8.69 -10.37
CA CYS A 281 -4.50 -8.12 -9.53
C CYS A 281 -3.12 -8.19 -10.23
N ASP A 282 -2.13 -7.46 -9.70
CA ASP A 282 -0.72 -7.65 -10.06
C ASP A 282 -0.29 -9.09 -9.70
N LEU A 283 -0.40 -9.98 -10.70
CA LEU A 283 -0.19 -11.41 -10.53
C LEU A 283 1.26 -11.73 -10.14
N ARG A 284 2.25 -11.08 -10.75
CA ARG A 284 3.66 -11.23 -10.38
C ARG A 284 3.87 -10.95 -8.90
N ARG A 285 3.34 -9.83 -8.44
CA ARG A 285 3.46 -9.41 -7.04
C ARG A 285 2.67 -10.30 -6.08
N GLN A 286 1.46 -10.72 -6.46
CA GLN A 286 0.61 -11.50 -5.57
C GLN A 286 1.04 -12.96 -5.48
N LEU A 287 1.41 -13.59 -6.57
CA LEU A 287 1.97 -14.96 -6.57
C LEU A 287 3.25 -15.01 -5.75
N GLY A 288 4.17 -14.03 -5.93
CA GLY A 288 5.40 -13.93 -5.14
C GLY A 288 5.16 -13.73 -3.63
N LYS A 289 3.99 -13.25 -3.23
CA LYS A 289 3.62 -13.00 -1.81
C LYS A 289 2.65 -14.02 -1.24
N PHE A 290 2.02 -14.84 -2.08
CA PHE A 290 0.89 -15.68 -1.65
C PHE A 290 1.30 -16.61 -0.51
N HIS A 291 2.43 -17.28 -0.63
CA HIS A 291 2.96 -18.21 0.38
C HIS A 291 3.84 -17.56 1.45
N THR A 292 4.01 -16.22 1.45
CA THR A 292 4.86 -15.53 2.42
C THR A 292 4.07 -14.87 3.54
N THR A 293 4.64 -14.81 4.74
CA THR A 293 4.12 -14.00 5.84
C THR A 293 5.26 -13.30 6.59
N VAL A 294 5.03 -12.07 7.02
CA VAL A 294 6.02 -11.28 7.78
C VAL A 294 6.06 -11.60 9.26
N LYS A 295 5.06 -12.33 9.77
CA LYS A 295 4.94 -12.71 11.18
C LYS A 295 4.81 -14.24 11.27
N LEU A 296 5.89 -14.89 11.63
CA LEU A 296 5.96 -16.36 11.70
C LEU A 296 5.50 -16.93 13.05
N GLN A 297 5.74 -16.21 14.15
CA GLN A 297 5.42 -16.70 15.49
C GLN A 297 3.91 -16.73 15.73
N GLY A 298 3.38 -17.87 16.12
CA GLY A 298 1.95 -18.07 16.41
C GLY A 298 1.05 -18.08 15.18
N VAL A 299 1.62 -18.28 13.98
CA VAL A 299 0.86 -18.44 12.73
C VAL A 299 0.84 -19.90 12.32
N VAL A 300 -0.37 -20.44 12.12
CA VAL A 300 -0.57 -21.75 11.52
C VAL A 300 -0.57 -21.59 10.00
N PRO A 301 0.39 -22.20 9.27
CA PRO A 301 0.55 -21.95 7.84
C PRO A 301 -0.71 -22.21 7.00
N VAL A 302 -1.39 -23.33 7.28
CA VAL A 302 -2.62 -23.71 6.56
C VAL A 302 -3.75 -22.72 6.81
N GLU A 303 -3.94 -22.23 8.04
CA GLU A 303 -4.94 -21.21 8.35
C GLU A 303 -4.65 -19.91 7.61
N LYS A 304 -3.37 -19.53 7.53
CA LYS A 304 -2.95 -18.32 6.82
C LYS A 304 -3.11 -18.44 5.31
N LEU A 305 -2.83 -19.62 4.76
CA LEU A 305 -3.10 -19.93 3.36
C LEU A 305 -4.59 -19.76 3.06
N LEU A 306 -5.43 -20.39 3.88
CA LEU A 306 -6.89 -20.36 3.71
C LEU A 306 -7.45 -18.93 3.86
N GLU A 307 -6.97 -18.15 4.84
CA GLU A 307 -7.35 -16.73 4.98
C GLU A 307 -7.06 -15.92 3.72
N LYS A 308 -5.85 -16.10 3.14
CA LYS A 308 -5.48 -15.45 1.89
C LYS A 308 -6.29 -15.96 0.71
N SER A 309 -6.50 -17.27 0.62
CA SER A 309 -7.31 -17.87 -0.45
C SER A 309 -8.74 -17.33 -0.46
N ARG A 310 -9.36 -17.19 0.70
CA ARG A 310 -10.69 -16.58 0.83
C ARG A 310 -10.72 -15.14 0.32
N ALA A 311 -9.69 -14.35 0.66
CA ALA A 311 -9.58 -12.97 0.21
C ALA A 311 -9.48 -12.87 -1.32
N PHE A 312 -8.54 -13.61 -1.92
CA PHE A 312 -8.35 -13.59 -3.37
C PHE A 312 -9.49 -14.27 -4.14
N TYR A 313 -10.14 -15.27 -3.56
CA TYR A 313 -11.32 -15.87 -4.17
C TYR A 313 -12.44 -14.85 -4.41
N LEU A 314 -12.60 -13.87 -3.50
CA LEU A 314 -13.57 -12.79 -3.64
C LEU A 314 -13.14 -11.70 -4.64
N THR A 315 -11.86 -11.53 -4.86
CA THR A 315 -11.35 -10.41 -5.67
C THR A 315 -10.79 -10.82 -7.02
N ASP A 316 -10.27 -12.05 -7.14
CA ASP A 316 -9.44 -12.48 -8.27
C ASP A 316 -9.61 -13.97 -8.65
N ARG A 317 -10.79 -14.56 -8.38
CA ARG A 317 -11.04 -15.99 -8.66
C ARG A 317 -10.96 -16.38 -10.13
N ASN A 318 -11.12 -15.43 -11.04
CA ASN A 318 -11.05 -15.65 -12.47
C ASN A 318 -9.69 -15.23 -13.07
N SER A 319 -8.73 -14.86 -12.22
CA SER A 319 -7.36 -14.57 -12.65
C SER A 319 -6.56 -15.85 -12.87
N PRO A 320 -5.69 -15.93 -13.90
CA PRO A 320 -4.89 -17.13 -14.17
C PRO A 320 -4.00 -17.50 -12.99
N ILE A 321 -3.71 -18.78 -12.83
CA ILE A 321 -2.85 -19.33 -11.76
C ILE A 321 -3.41 -19.06 -10.36
N LEU A 322 -3.52 -17.77 -9.98
CA LEU A 322 -3.98 -17.37 -8.66
C LEU A 322 -5.42 -17.82 -8.41
N GLY A 323 -6.30 -17.63 -9.38
CA GLY A 323 -7.71 -18.02 -9.29
C GLY A 323 -7.88 -19.53 -9.15
N GLN A 324 -7.13 -20.31 -9.92
CA GLN A 324 -7.13 -21.78 -9.83
C GLN A 324 -6.63 -22.25 -8.44
N LEU A 325 -5.50 -21.66 -7.96
CA LEU A 325 -4.93 -21.97 -6.65
C LEU A 325 -5.89 -21.68 -5.50
N VAL A 326 -6.54 -20.50 -5.49
CA VAL A 326 -7.46 -20.14 -4.42
C VAL A 326 -8.76 -20.92 -4.49
N SER A 327 -9.26 -21.24 -5.68
CA SER A 327 -10.45 -22.09 -5.89
C SER A 327 -10.20 -23.49 -5.36
N LYS A 328 -9.03 -24.06 -5.63
CA LYS A 328 -8.63 -25.38 -5.10
C LYS A 328 -8.53 -25.37 -3.57
N ALA A 329 -8.00 -24.30 -2.98
CA ALA A 329 -7.94 -24.17 -1.51
C ALA A 329 -9.33 -24.09 -0.88
N ILE A 330 -10.28 -23.41 -1.52
CA ILE A 330 -11.68 -23.34 -1.06
C ILE A 330 -12.37 -24.71 -1.22
N GLU A 331 -12.18 -25.40 -2.33
CA GLU A 331 -12.68 -26.76 -2.57
C GLU A 331 -12.21 -27.72 -1.48
N LEU A 332 -10.90 -27.79 -1.23
CA LEU A 332 -10.28 -28.65 -0.22
C LEU A 332 -10.69 -28.30 1.23
N ASN A 333 -11.20 -27.11 1.47
CA ASN A 333 -11.76 -26.70 2.76
C ASN A 333 -13.28 -26.98 2.90
N GLY A 334 -13.89 -27.69 1.95
CA GLY A 334 -15.30 -28.06 2.02
C GLY A 334 -16.28 -27.01 1.46
N GLY A 335 -15.82 -26.06 0.64
CA GLY A 335 -16.70 -25.13 -0.10
C GLY A 335 -16.71 -23.69 0.44
N ALA A 336 -17.83 -22.98 0.24
CA ALA A 336 -17.96 -21.54 0.33
C ALA A 336 -17.20 -20.83 1.48
N PRO A 337 -16.45 -19.77 1.18
CA PRO A 337 -15.66 -19.06 2.17
C PRO A 337 -16.55 -18.23 3.10
N ALA A 338 -16.61 -18.59 4.39
CA ALA A 338 -17.07 -17.65 5.39
C ALA A 338 -15.97 -16.61 5.63
N MET A 339 -16.25 -15.34 5.33
CA MET A 339 -15.30 -14.26 5.62
C MET A 339 -15.26 -13.98 7.12
N SER A 340 -14.06 -13.85 7.66
CA SER A 340 -13.87 -13.33 9.01
C SER A 340 -14.42 -11.90 9.10
N LYS A 341 -15.19 -11.58 10.14
CA LYS A 341 -15.71 -10.24 10.43
C LYS A 341 -14.60 -9.16 10.54
N HIS A 342 -13.34 -9.58 10.64
CA HIS A 342 -12.16 -8.71 10.76
C HIS A 342 -11.39 -8.53 9.46
N HIS A 343 -11.86 -9.07 8.34
CA HIS A 343 -11.18 -8.91 7.06
C HIS A 343 -11.38 -7.50 6.51
N ASN A 344 -10.30 -6.88 5.99
CA ASN A 344 -10.35 -5.51 5.46
C ASN A 344 -11.38 -5.32 4.33
N LEU A 345 -11.68 -6.37 3.56
CA LEU A 345 -12.67 -6.32 2.47
C LEU A 345 -14.11 -6.10 2.98
N VAL A 346 -14.45 -6.57 4.20
CA VAL A 346 -15.77 -6.36 4.81
C VAL A 346 -16.00 -4.89 5.17
N ARG A 347 -14.93 -4.07 5.18
CA ARG A 347 -14.98 -2.68 5.65
C ARG A 347 -14.99 -1.62 4.55
N PHE A 348 -15.18 -1.97 3.29
CA PHE A 348 -15.43 -0.94 2.28
C PHE A 348 -16.78 -0.24 2.47
N GLY A 349 -17.40 -0.41 3.66
CA GLY A 349 -18.42 0.49 4.21
C GLY A 349 -19.69 0.62 3.38
N SER A 350 -19.86 -0.27 2.40
CA SER A 350 -21.01 -0.25 1.53
C SER A 350 -21.91 -1.47 1.81
N ASP A 351 -23.21 -1.30 1.65
CA ASP A 351 -24.19 -2.37 1.62
C ASP A 351 -24.01 -3.31 0.40
N ILE A 352 -22.97 -3.03 -0.42
CA ILE A 352 -22.64 -3.85 -1.60
C ILE A 352 -21.91 -5.09 -1.15
N PRO A 353 -22.37 -6.31 -1.51
CA PRO A 353 -21.65 -7.54 -1.24
C PRO A 353 -20.19 -7.47 -1.76
N VAL A 354 -19.24 -7.98 -0.98
CA VAL A 354 -17.80 -7.88 -1.29
C VAL A 354 -17.46 -8.50 -2.64
N GLU A 355 -18.12 -9.59 -3.01
CA GLU A 355 -18.00 -10.27 -4.29
C GLU A 355 -18.36 -9.40 -5.50
N ASN A 356 -19.14 -8.35 -5.31
CA ASN A 356 -19.55 -7.42 -6.36
C ASN A 356 -18.72 -6.14 -6.40
N GLN A 357 -17.77 -5.99 -5.48
CA GLN A 357 -16.92 -4.78 -5.43
C GLN A 357 -15.72 -4.85 -6.36
N PHE A 358 -15.31 -6.05 -6.78
CA PHE A 358 -14.16 -6.24 -7.67
C PHE A 358 -14.65 -6.84 -8.99
N PRO A 359 -14.74 -6.07 -10.07
CA PRO A 359 -15.01 -6.62 -11.39
C PRO A 359 -13.85 -7.55 -11.79
N ASN A 360 -14.13 -8.87 -11.82
CA ASN A 360 -13.17 -9.89 -12.17
C ASN A 360 -13.90 -11.06 -12.83
N GLU A 361 -14.71 -10.79 -13.86
CA GLU A 361 -15.24 -11.85 -14.70
C GLU A 361 -14.12 -12.38 -15.59
N TYR A 362 -14.25 -13.64 -16.02
CA TYR A 362 -13.25 -14.26 -16.88
C TYR A 362 -13.05 -13.47 -18.17
N ARG A 363 -11.80 -13.25 -18.54
CA ARG A 363 -11.36 -12.66 -19.82
C ARG A 363 -10.16 -13.45 -20.34
N GLU A 364 -10.15 -13.73 -21.62
CA GLU A 364 -9.03 -14.42 -22.27
C GLU A 364 -7.73 -13.61 -22.17
N ASP A 365 -7.83 -12.30 -22.28
CA ASP A 365 -6.72 -11.34 -22.13
C ASP A 365 -6.01 -11.40 -20.75
N TYR A 366 -6.60 -12.00 -19.73
CA TYR A 366 -5.89 -12.18 -18.45
C TYR A 366 -4.65 -13.07 -18.59
N HIS A 367 -4.63 -14.01 -19.53
CA HIS A 367 -3.42 -14.76 -19.83
C HIS A 367 -2.36 -13.86 -20.46
N ALA A 368 -2.74 -13.01 -21.42
CA ALA A 368 -1.82 -12.03 -21.99
C ALA A 368 -1.26 -11.05 -20.95
N VAL A 369 -2.08 -10.62 -20.00
CA VAL A 369 -1.63 -9.82 -18.84
C VAL A 369 -0.61 -10.58 -18.00
N LEU A 370 -0.85 -11.87 -17.75
CA LEU A 370 0.06 -12.70 -16.96
C LEU A 370 1.38 -12.92 -17.69
N ASP A 371 1.33 -13.25 -18.98
CA ASP A 371 2.53 -13.48 -19.82
C ASP A 371 3.39 -12.21 -19.94
N LYS A 372 2.76 -11.03 -20.01
CA LYS A 372 3.46 -9.73 -19.96
C LYS A 372 4.18 -9.53 -18.62
N GLN A 373 3.60 -9.98 -17.50
CA GLN A 373 4.18 -9.82 -16.16
C GLN A 373 5.21 -10.91 -15.82
N LEU A 374 4.97 -12.13 -16.25
CA LEU A 374 5.76 -13.32 -15.96
C LEU A 374 5.95 -14.13 -17.25
N PRO A 375 6.91 -13.77 -18.11
CA PRO A 375 7.21 -14.57 -19.28
C PRO A 375 7.73 -15.95 -18.87
N ASN A 376 7.47 -16.94 -19.73
CA ASN A 376 7.95 -18.31 -19.57
C ASN A 376 7.39 -19.08 -18.35
N ILE A 377 6.11 -18.91 -18.08
CA ILE A 377 5.43 -19.73 -17.06
C ILE A 377 5.28 -21.16 -17.54
N ASP A 378 5.63 -22.12 -16.71
CA ASP A 378 5.36 -23.54 -16.90
C ASP A 378 3.94 -23.86 -16.38
N TYR A 379 2.95 -23.67 -17.25
CA TYR A 379 1.55 -23.96 -16.94
C TYR A 379 1.31 -25.46 -16.72
N GLU A 380 1.99 -26.32 -17.45
CA GLU A 380 1.82 -27.79 -17.34
C GLU A 380 2.29 -28.30 -15.98
N LEU A 381 3.43 -27.80 -15.52
CA LEU A 381 3.96 -28.11 -14.19
C LEU A 381 2.99 -27.63 -13.10
N PHE A 382 2.41 -26.42 -13.25
CA PHE A 382 1.46 -25.89 -12.31
C PHE A 382 0.17 -26.73 -12.25
N ASP A 383 -0.42 -27.02 -13.39
CA ASP A 383 -1.67 -27.79 -13.48
C ASP A 383 -1.51 -29.20 -12.95
N THR A 384 -0.40 -29.89 -13.30
CA THR A 384 -0.06 -31.22 -12.79
C THR A 384 0.09 -31.22 -11.27
N TRP A 385 0.79 -30.23 -10.72
CA TRP A 385 0.93 -30.09 -9.27
C TRP A 385 -0.42 -29.83 -8.60
N LEU A 386 -1.18 -28.87 -9.14
CA LEU A 386 -2.47 -28.49 -8.55
C LEU A 386 -3.47 -29.64 -8.54
N ALA A 387 -3.50 -30.46 -9.62
CA ALA A 387 -4.30 -31.67 -9.71
C ALA A 387 -3.91 -32.73 -8.67
N SER A 388 -2.60 -32.81 -8.35
CA SER A 388 -2.09 -33.74 -7.33
C SER A 388 -2.43 -33.35 -5.89
N CYS A 389 -2.81 -32.09 -5.66
CA CYS A 389 -3.13 -31.57 -4.32
C CYS A 389 -4.48 -32.11 -3.84
N ASN A 390 -4.47 -32.92 -2.78
CA ASN A 390 -5.66 -33.57 -2.19
C ASN A 390 -6.00 -33.05 -0.78
N ASN A 391 -5.19 -32.16 -0.21
CA ASN A 391 -5.45 -31.49 1.07
C ASN A 391 -4.76 -30.11 1.10
N LEU A 392 -5.12 -29.29 2.09
CA LEU A 392 -4.58 -27.93 2.22
C LEU A 392 -3.07 -27.86 2.48
N TYR A 393 -2.48 -28.91 3.08
CA TYR A 393 -1.03 -28.94 3.34
C TYR A 393 -0.24 -29.09 2.05
N SER A 394 -0.76 -29.84 1.06
CA SER A 394 -0.11 -29.99 -0.24
C SER A 394 0.00 -28.67 -1.00
N LEU A 395 -0.91 -27.71 -0.75
CA LEU A 395 -0.86 -26.38 -1.34
C LEU A 395 0.21 -25.45 -0.74
N LEU A 396 0.84 -25.84 0.38
CA LEU A 396 1.89 -25.02 1.00
C LEU A 396 3.25 -25.07 0.28
N SER A 397 3.44 -26.03 -0.61
CA SER A 397 4.74 -26.25 -1.30
C SER A 397 4.55 -26.28 -2.82
N PRO A 398 4.23 -25.15 -3.44
CA PRO A 398 4.09 -25.07 -4.89
C PRO A 398 5.43 -25.30 -5.60
N PRO A 399 5.43 -25.85 -6.82
CA PRO A 399 6.61 -25.91 -7.64
C PRO A 399 7.09 -24.51 -8.06
N LEU A 400 8.29 -24.43 -8.56
CA LEU A 400 8.82 -23.22 -9.18
C LEU A 400 8.39 -23.22 -10.65
N ILE A 401 7.37 -22.44 -10.97
CA ILE A 401 6.76 -22.37 -12.30
C ILE A 401 7.36 -21.30 -13.21
N VAL A 402 8.29 -20.53 -12.71
CA VAL A 402 9.02 -19.51 -13.46
C VAL A 402 10.48 -19.60 -13.06
N GLU A 403 11.39 -19.60 -14.03
CA GLU A 403 12.80 -19.53 -13.71
C GLU A 403 13.13 -18.21 -13.01
N PRO A 404 13.87 -18.26 -11.88
CA PRO A 404 14.25 -17.04 -11.17
C PRO A 404 15.18 -16.20 -12.02
N GLU A 405 14.81 -14.94 -12.26
CA GLU A 405 15.72 -13.97 -12.85
C GLU A 405 16.94 -13.77 -11.91
N VAL A 406 18.11 -14.08 -12.38
CA VAL A 406 19.35 -13.86 -11.64
C VAL A 406 19.75 -12.39 -11.79
N ALA A 407 19.49 -11.60 -10.77
CA ALA A 407 19.98 -10.23 -10.72
C ALA A 407 21.50 -10.24 -10.49
N VAL A 408 22.27 -9.89 -11.50
CA VAL A 408 23.70 -9.62 -11.33
C VAL A 408 23.86 -8.22 -10.76
N THR A 409 24.09 -8.12 -9.46
CA THR A 409 24.49 -6.84 -8.83
C THR A 409 25.97 -6.61 -9.13
N LYS A 410 26.27 -5.67 -10.01
CA LYS A 410 27.64 -5.12 -10.12
C LYS A 410 27.81 -4.16 -8.93
N HIS A 411 28.67 -4.50 -8.01
CA HIS A 411 29.15 -3.60 -6.97
C HIS A 411 30.36 -2.83 -7.52
N GLU A 412 30.16 -1.60 -7.91
CA GLU A 412 31.25 -0.67 -8.13
C GLU A 412 31.59 0.01 -6.80
N THR A 413 32.79 -0.17 -6.33
CA THR A 413 33.32 0.54 -5.16
C THR A 413 34.06 1.77 -5.69
N VAL A 414 33.50 2.95 -5.44
CA VAL A 414 34.25 4.20 -5.63
C VAL A 414 35.00 4.48 -4.35
N VAL A 415 36.31 4.45 -4.44
CA VAL A 415 37.20 4.85 -3.36
C VAL A 415 37.46 6.36 -3.52
N ASP A 416 36.72 7.17 -2.80
CA ASP A 416 37.01 8.59 -2.69
C ASP A 416 37.51 8.82 -1.25
N GLY A 417 38.80 9.12 -1.16
CA GLY A 417 39.55 9.50 0.05
C GLY A 417 39.00 8.94 1.39
N ASP A 418 39.40 7.76 1.77
CA ASP A 418 39.23 7.11 3.09
C ASP A 418 37.87 6.45 3.46
N VAL A 419 36.83 6.53 2.63
CA VAL A 419 35.54 5.80 2.91
C VAL A 419 34.98 5.14 1.64
N ALA A 420 35.06 3.81 1.58
CA ALA A 420 34.40 3.03 0.53
C ALA A 420 32.88 3.13 0.68
N ARG A 421 32.19 3.73 -0.28
CA ARG A 421 30.71 3.74 -0.36
C ARG A 421 30.26 2.82 -1.48
N PRO A 422 29.38 1.85 -1.22
CA PRO A 422 28.79 1.04 -2.28
C PRO A 422 27.80 1.91 -3.07
N ILE A 423 28.04 2.05 -4.38
CA ILE A 423 27.07 2.66 -5.30
C ILE A 423 26.28 1.52 -5.94
N VAL A 424 24.98 1.50 -5.72
CA VAL A 424 24.07 0.60 -6.43
C VAL A 424 23.64 1.31 -7.71
N THR A 425 24.24 0.93 -8.82
CA THR A 425 23.79 1.39 -10.15
C THR A 425 22.64 0.49 -10.63
N SER A 426 21.69 1.06 -11.35
CA SER A 426 20.53 0.38 -11.91
C SER A 426 20.97 -0.73 -12.86
N THR A 427 20.49 -1.92 -12.64
CA THR A 427 20.83 -3.13 -13.39
C THR A 427 19.98 -3.24 -14.67
N LYS A 428 20.63 -3.35 -15.83
CA LYS A 428 20.02 -3.99 -16.99
C LYS A 428 20.05 -5.50 -16.78
N LEU A 429 18.91 -6.14 -16.98
CA LEU A 429 18.81 -7.60 -17.05
C LEU A 429 19.55 -8.08 -18.32
N GLU A 430 20.66 -8.78 -18.14
CA GLU A 430 21.29 -9.52 -19.22
C GLU A 430 20.92 -11.00 -19.03
N THR A 431 20.22 -11.55 -20.00
CA THR A 431 20.05 -13.00 -20.15
C THR A 431 21.41 -13.58 -20.54
N VAL A 432 21.96 -14.42 -19.69
CA VAL A 432 23.19 -15.19 -20.01
C VAL A 432 22.76 -16.31 -20.95
N ALA A 433 23.04 -16.14 -22.25
CA ALA A 433 23.05 -17.23 -23.18
C ALA A 433 24.29 -18.10 -22.89
N GLU A 434 24.09 -19.37 -22.61
CA GLU A 434 25.16 -20.35 -22.43
C GLU A 434 25.94 -20.51 -23.75
N ASN A 435 27.18 -20.05 -23.76
CA ASN A 435 28.17 -20.49 -24.74
C ASN A 435 29.05 -21.54 -24.06
N GLU A 436 28.75 -22.79 -24.31
CA GLU A 436 29.67 -23.89 -24.07
C GLU A 436 30.90 -23.76 -24.96
N THR A 437 32.06 -23.47 -24.38
CA THR A 437 33.36 -23.94 -24.94
C THR A 437 34.21 -24.51 -23.80
N ASN A 438 34.48 -25.78 -23.94
CA ASN A 438 35.35 -26.59 -23.10
C ASN A 438 36.74 -25.96 -22.88
N ASN A 439 37.16 -25.84 -21.63
CA ASN A 439 38.54 -26.07 -21.26
C ASN A 439 38.69 -26.43 -19.75
N PRO A 440 39.32 -27.57 -19.42
CA PRO A 440 39.39 -28.02 -18.03
C PRO A 440 40.77 -27.64 -17.45
N THR A 441 40.79 -26.67 -16.58
CA THR A 441 41.81 -26.54 -15.47
C THR A 441 41.57 -25.21 -14.73
N ASN A 442 40.82 -25.27 -13.62
CA ASN A 442 41.14 -24.57 -12.38
C ASN A 442 39.98 -24.76 -11.40
N ARG A 443 40.20 -25.38 -10.29
CA ARG A 443 39.29 -25.49 -9.18
C ARG A 443 39.13 -24.10 -8.56
N PRO A 444 37.95 -23.53 -8.48
CA PRO A 444 37.70 -22.40 -7.59
C PRO A 444 37.28 -22.89 -6.20
N SER A 445 37.83 -22.24 -5.22
CA SER A 445 37.44 -22.27 -3.83
C SER A 445 35.95 -22.03 -3.62
N ARG A 446 35.38 -22.66 -2.61
CA ARG A 446 33.98 -22.61 -2.20
C ARG A 446 33.41 -21.19 -2.24
N VAL A 447 32.62 -20.91 -3.24
CA VAL A 447 31.67 -19.82 -3.24
C VAL A 447 30.42 -20.34 -2.52
N HIS A 448 30.07 -19.75 -1.41
CA HIS A 448 28.81 -20.01 -0.73
C HIS A 448 27.66 -19.71 -1.71
N ASP A 449 26.82 -20.71 -1.88
CA ASP A 449 25.72 -20.76 -2.83
C ASP A 449 24.72 -19.60 -2.59
N ALA A 450 24.83 -18.56 -3.39
CA ALA A 450 23.90 -17.43 -3.41
C ALA A 450 22.50 -17.83 -3.93
N ARG A 451 22.35 -19.06 -4.43
CA ARG A 451 21.08 -19.61 -4.92
C ARG A 451 19.98 -19.69 -3.88
N ALA A 452 20.33 -19.82 -2.59
CA ALA A 452 19.35 -19.90 -1.51
C ALA A 452 18.64 -18.56 -1.20
N PHE A 453 19.14 -17.42 -1.69
CA PHE A 453 18.61 -16.10 -1.37
C PHE A 453 17.72 -15.48 -2.46
N VAL A 454 17.81 -15.96 -3.70
CA VAL A 454 17.09 -15.41 -4.87
C VAL A 454 15.82 -16.21 -5.18
N ALA A 455 15.84 -17.51 -4.94
CA ALA A 455 14.62 -18.27 -4.95
C ALA A 455 13.82 -17.85 -3.71
N GLY A 456 12.70 -17.14 -3.88
CA GLY A 456 11.71 -16.88 -2.85
C GLY A 456 11.14 -18.21 -2.31
N ARG A 457 12.02 -19.12 -1.92
CA ARG A 457 11.63 -20.27 -1.13
C ARG A 457 11.07 -19.76 0.18
N VAL A 458 9.79 -19.67 0.25
CA VAL A 458 9.10 -19.87 1.50
C VAL A 458 9.25 -21.37 1.82
N ALA A 459 10.46 -21.75 2.15
CA ALA A 459 10.61 -22.88 3.03
C ALA A 459 10.02 -22.42 4.35
N ILE A 460 8.78 -22.77 4.62
CA ILE A 460 8.33 -22.96 5.97
C ILE A 460 9.29 -24.03 6.47
N ALA A 461 10.30 -23.61 7.26
CA ALA A 461 11.17 -24.54 7.93
C ALA A 461 10.27 -25.39 8.84
N SER A 462 9.93 -26.57 8.38
CA SER A 462 9.41 -27.62 9.22
C SER A 462 10.55 -27.93 10.16
N ALA A 463 10.48 -27.43 11.39
CA ALA A 463 11.34 -27.87 12.45
C ALA A 463 10.98 -29.33 12.73
N HIS A 464 11.59 -30.23 11.97
CA HIS A 464 11.67 -31.61 12.37
C HIS A 464 12.57 -31.68 13.61
N HIS A 465 11.96 -31.83 14.73
CA HIS A 465 12.58 -32.28 15.98
C HIS A 465 13.12 -33.70 15.75
N VAL A 466 14.38 -33.79 15.42
CA VAL A 466 15.11 -35.05 15.53
C VAL A 466 15.44 -35.20 17.03
N ARG A 467 14.71 -36.07 17.68
CA ARG A 467 15.10 -36.67 18.97
C ARG A 467 16.37 -37.47 18.73
N GLY A 468 17.48 -36.98 19.23
CA GLY A 468 18.70 -37.74 19.44
C GLY A 468 18.99 -37.73 20.93
N GLY A 469 18.80 -38.83 21.55
CA GLY A 469 19.08 -39.01 22.98
C GLY A 469 20.56 -39.23 23.29
N VAL A 470 20.84 -39.15 24.57
CA VAL A 470 21.74 -39.94 25.34
C VAL A 470 22.92 -39.23 26.08
N HIS A 471 22.85 -39.34 27.38
CA HIS A 471 23.89 -39.43 28.48
C HIS A 471 24.67 -38.16 28.84
N GLY A 472 24.45 -37.64 30.04
CA GLY A 472 25.03 -38.18 31.28
C GLY A 472 26.02 -37.19 31.86
N GLY A 473 25.76 -36.63 33.03
CA GLY A 473 26.76 -35.86 33.78
C GLY A 473 26.13 -35.16 34.98
N ARG A 474 26.25 -35.76 36.12
CA ARG A 474 25.91 -35.25 37.48
C ARG A 474 26.72 -34.02 37.84
N GLY A 475 26.09 -33.05 38.50
CA GLY A 475 26.77 -32.01 39.29
C GLY A 475 25.77 -31.30 40.18
N THR A 476 25.93 -31.49 41.45
CA THR A 476 25.07 -31.10 42.56
C THR A 476 25.32 -29.66 43.04
N VAL A 477 24.29 -29.12 43.72
CA VAL A 477 24.31 -28.22 44.90
C VAL A 477 24.06 -26.71 44.62
N GLY A 478 23.02 -26.19 45.32
CA GLY A 478 22.89 -24.80 45.69
C GLY A 478 21.46 -24.32 45.91
N ASP A 479 20.90 -24.62 47.09
CA ASP A 479 19.64 -24.03 47.60
C ASP A 479 19.73 -22.51 47.73
N GLY A 480 18.67 -21.83 47.41
CA GLY A 480 18.49 -20.40 47.66
C GLY A 480 17.02 -20.02 47.63
N ASN A 481 16.30 -20.32 48.69
CA ASN A 481 14.98 -19.81 49.02
C ASN A 481 15.00 -18.29 49.13
N VAL A 482 14.15 -17.59 48.37
CA VAL A 482 13.70 -16.25 48.73
C VAL A 482 12.19 -16.17 48.53
N THR A 483 11.52 -16.08 49.63
CA THR A 483 10.11 -15.87 49.92
C THR A 483 9.61 -14.53 49.36
N ILE A 484 8.49 -14.54 48.72
CA ILE A 484 7.69 -13.38 48.31
C ILE A 484 6.61 -13.16 49.37
N PRO A 485 6.38 -11.96 49.86
CA PRO A 485 5.21 -11.66 50.67
C PRO A 485 4.03 -11.26 49.78
N THR A 486 2.92 -11.89 49.98
CA THR A 486 1.56 -11.50 49.55
C THR A 486 1.07 -10.33 50.40
N GLU A 487 0.61 -9.25 49.81
CA GLU A 487 -0.33 -8.31 50.43
C GLU A 487 -1.47 -7.90 49.48
N ARG A 488 -2.59 -8.23 49.87
CA ARG A 488 -4.03 -7.85 49.89
C ARG A 488 -4.43 -6.63 49.06
N GLN A 489 -5.48 -6.88 48.30
CA GLN A 489 -6.46 -5.88 47.77
C GLN A 489 -7.15 -5.12 48.90
N PRO A 490 -7.72 -3.92 48.58
CA PRO A 490 -9.15 -3.83 48.76
C PRO A 490 -9.91 -3.31 47.57
N ASP A 491 -11.10 -3.90 47.45
CA ASP A 491 -12.28 -3.48 46.70
C ASP A 491 -12.58 -1.97 46.84
N GLN A 492 -12.91 -1.30 45.71
CA GLN A 492 -13.90 -0.24 45.70
C GLN A 492 -14.63 -0.22 44.36
N ARG A 493 -15.85 -0.75 44.41
CA ARG A 493 -16.92 -0.55 43.44
C ARG A 493 -17.40 0.93 43.52
N LEU A 494 -17.32 1.63 42.39
CA LEU A 494 -18.16 2.83 42.20
C LEU A 494 -19.09 2.59 41.03
N GLY A 495 -20.37 2.43 41.40
CA GLY A 495 -21.48 2.28 40.48
C GLY A 495 -21.83 3.63 39.87
N LEU A 496 -21.94 3.68 38.56
CA LEU A 496 -22.60 4.76 37.83
C LEU A 496 -23.96 4.31 37.33
N ARG A 497 -24.97 4.89 37.95
CA ARG A 497 -26.39 4.68 37.68
C ARG A 497 -26.77 5.22 36.30
N ARG A 498 -27.32 4.35 35.48
CA ARG A 498 -28.12 4.70 34.28
C ARG A 498 -29.39 5.40 34.73
N ARG A 499 -29.62 6.63 34.30
CA ARG A 499 -30.91 7.27 34.35
C ARG A 499 -31.68 7.07 33.05
N HIS A 500 -32.66 6.16 33.10
CA HIS A 500 -33.79 6.15 32.17
C HIS A 500 -34.65 7.39 32.41
N ARG A 501 -34.92 8.15 31.36
CA ARG A 501 -36.02 9.09 31.30
C ARG A 501 -37.04 8.59 30.27
N ARG A 502 -38.12 8.00 30.78
CA ARG A 502 -39.39 7.89 30.07
C ARG A 502 -40.13 9.22 30.20
N GLY A 503 -40.66 9.74 29.12
CA GLY A 503 -41.65 10.86 29.10
C GLY A 503 -42.76 10.49 28.10
N ARG A 504 -43.91 10.12 28.62
CA ARG A 504 -45.25 10.22 28.00
C ARG A 504 -45.54 11.70 27.71
N GLY A 505 -46.25 12.18 26.67
CA GLY A 505 -47.39 11.65 25.97
C GLY A 505 -48.41 12.79 25.80
N ARG A 506 -49.27 12.68 24.80
CA ARG A 506 -50.48 13.51 24.46
C ARG A 506 -50.12 14.82 23.75
N GLY A 507 -50.61 15.16 22.58
CA GLY A 507 -51.95 14.97 22.02
C GLY A 507 -52.53 16.37 21.76
N GLY A 508 -52.91 16.67 20.55
CA GLY A 508 -53.69 17.90 20.30
C GLY A 508 -53.70 18.30 18.81
N ASN A 509 -54.86 18.08 18.22
CA ASN A 509 -55.35 18.56 16.92
C ASN A 509 -55.22 20.07 16.72
N GLY A 510 -55.20 20.52 15.47
CA GLY A 510 -55.79 21.75 15.04
C GLY A 510 -55.25 22.39 13.81
N ASN A 511 -56.02 22.20 12.76
CA ASN A 511 -56.13 22.97 11.50
C ASN A 511 -55.56 24.40 11.49
N SER A 512 -54.82 24.72 10.47
CA SER A 512 -55.15 25.63 9.35
C SER A 512 -53.96 25.79 8.44
#